data_4a9fc310ea3a062e097bfdc2fd8e23d9
#
_entry.id   4a9fc310ea3a062e097bfdc2fd8e23d9
#
_cell.length_a   1.000
_cell.length_b   1.000
_cell.length_c   1.000
_cell.angle_alpha   90.00
_cell.angle_beta   90.00
_cell.angle_gamma   90.00
#
_symmetry.space_group_name_H-M   'P 1'
#
loop_
_entity.id
_entity.type
_entity.pdbx_description
1 polymer ?
#
loop_
_entity_poly.entity_id
_entity_poly.type
_entity_poly.pdbx_seq_one_letter_code
_entity_poly.pdbx_strand_id
1 'polypeptide(L)'
;MANLQYVLHKGNKNTGSLKFVQPEAMQAVLEFHSGIAGYKQTPLVSLPNLAKQLGVEQIFVKDESARFGLNAFKALGGSYAIARYLCGKLNIPVDGNSFNVLCSEEARAKLGTVTFVTATDGNHGRGVAWAAKLLGHKAVVYLPEGSSQERLNNIRALGAEAEITKFNYDGAVRLAYAMSRKHAWVLVQDTAWSGYEEIPTWIMQGYTTMAQEITAQLNGITPTHLFLQAGVGSMAGAVLGYFAALWQNNLPVTVICEPDKAACLYKTAAVNDGTLHKVTGRMNSMMAGLCCGEPCTISWDIINNFASAFIACSDDYAASGMRLLGMPQSSDARIVSGESGAVTAGVLAALMQDPDLAQLRNELGLDENSRVLLISTEGATDKVNYLKVLSGKWKPENK
;
A
#
# COMPACT_ATOMS: atom_id res chain seq x y z
N MET A 1 -23.06 -0.53 13.30
CA MET A 1 -21.58 -0.42 13.42
C MET A 1 -21.16 1.03 13.59
N ALA A 2 -19.98 1.28 14.19
CA ALA A 2 -19.48 2.63 14.43
C ALA A 2 -19.19 3.39 13.13
N ASN A 3 -19.18 4.72 13.24
CA ASN A 3 -19.03 5.73 12.20
C ASN A 3 -18.20 5.34 10.96
N LEU A 4 -18.89 5.22 9.84
CA LEU A 4 -18.33 5.27 8.49
C LEU A 4 -18.75 6.61 7.87
N GLN A 5 -17.79 7.37 7.40
CA GLN A 5 -18.05 8.60 6.63
C GLN A 5 -17.63 8.33 5.18
N TYR A 6 -18.37 8.90 4.23
CA TYR A 6 -18.03 8.73 2.83
C TYR A 6 -18.31 10.00 2.01
N VAL A 7 -17.64 10.08 0.90
CA VAL A 7 -17.89 11.05 -0.16
C VAL A 7 -17.88 10.31 -1.49
N LEU A 8 -18.93 10.46 -2.26
CA LEU A 8 -18.95 10.03 -3.65
C LEU A 8 -18.12 11.00 -4.49
N HIS A 9 -17.38 10.45 -5.42
CA HIS A 9 -16.46 11.22 -6.22
C HIS A 9 -16.63 10.90 -7.71
N LYS A 10 -16.58 11.95 -8.53
CA LYS A 10 -16.62 11.82 -9.98
C LYS A 10 -15.38 12.48 -10.55
N GLY A 11 -14.37 11.66 -10.76
CA GLY A 11 -13.11 12.13 -11.34
C GLY A 11 -13.26 12.57 -12.80
N ASN A 12 -12.34 13.44 -13.23
CA ASN A 12 -12.33 13.99 -14.60
C ASN A 12 -11.78 13.01 -15.65
N LYS A 13 -11.31 11.82 -15.22
CA LYS A 13 -10.69 10.78 -16.07
C LYS A 13 -9.52 11.32 -16.92
N ASN A 14 -8.77 12.26 -16.38
CA ASN A 14 -7.61 12.83 -17.06
C ASN A 14 -6.47 11.79 -17.11
N THR A 15 -6.20 11.26 -18.30
CA THR A 15 -5.15 10.25 -18.53
C THR A 15 -3.73 10.81 -18.46
N GLY A 16 -3.55 12.13 -18.38
CA GLY A 16 -2.23 12.76 -18.23
C GLY A 16 -1.47 12.31 -16.99
N SER A 17 -2.20 11.98 -15.91
CA SER A 17 -1.62 11.46 -14.66
C SER A 17 -1.12 10.01 -14.76
N LEU A 18 -1.48 9.27 -15.82
CA LEU A 18 -1.13 7.85 -16.01
C LEU A 18 0.20 7.62 -16.71
N LYS A 19 0.90 8.67 -17.15
CA LYS A 19 2.09 8.56 -18.02
C LYS A 19 3.19 7.66 -17.45
N PHE A 20 3.37 7.63 -16.14
CA PHE A 20 4.45 6.87 -15.51
C PHE A 20 4.07 5.45 -15.10
N VAL A 21 2.81 5.03 -15.32
CA VAL A 21 2.27 3.69 -14.96
C VAL A 21 1.65 2.97 -16.17
N GLN A 22 2.06 3.33 -17.39
CA GLN A 22 1.57 2.65 -18.59
C GLN A 22 1.97 1.17 -18.60
N PRO A 23 1.06 0.23 -18.91
CA PRO A 23 1.30 -1.21 -18.81
C PRO A 23 2.56 -1.67 -19.54
N GLU A 24 2.79 -1.16 -20.75
CA GLU A 24 3.95 -1.53 -21.57
C GLU A 24 5.27 -1.14 -20.88
N ALA A 25 5.32 0.05 -20.27
CA ALA A 25 6.51 0.51 -19.56
C ALA A 25 6.71 -0.22 -18.22
N MET A 26 5.64 -0.73 -17.63
CA MET A 26 5.69 -1.43 -16.34
C MET A 26 6.15 -2.89 -16.49
N GLN A 27 6.20 -3.44 -17.69
CA GLN A 27 6.74 -4.78 -17.93
C GLN A 27 8.18 -4.92 -17.41
N ALA A 28 9.03 -3.92 -17.63
CA ALA A 28 10.40 -3.90 -17.12
C ALA A 28 10.48 -3.93 -15.58
N VAL A 29 9.46 -3.40 -14.88
CA VAL A 29 9.36 -3.45 -13.41
C VAL A 29 9.13 -4.88 -12.92
N LEU A 30 8.21 -5.60 -13.57
CA LEU A 30 7.94 -7.01 -13.26
C LEU A 30 9.16 -7.88 -13.57
N GLU A 31 9.83 -7.65 -14.69
CA GLU A 31 11.05 -8.34 -15.08
C GLU A 31 12.17 -8.13 -14.05
N PHE A 32 12.37 -6.88 -13.60
CA PHE A 32 13.32 -6.57 -12.52
C PHE A 32 13.00 -7.36 -11.25
N HIS A 33 11.76 -7.33 -10.76
CA HIS A 33 11.39 -8.07 -9.56
C HIS A 33 11.53 -9.58 -9.73
N SER A 34 11.22 -10.10 -10.92
CA SER A 34 11.37 -11.51 -11.26
C SER A 34 12.85 -11.96 -11.27
N GLY A 35 13.77 -11.04 -11.52
CA GLY A 35 15.21 -11.27 -11.44
C GLY A 35 15.77 -11.32 -9.99
N ILE A 36 14.99 -10.89 -8.99
CA ILE A 36 15.42 -10.93 -7.58
C ILE A 36 15.31 -12.36 -7.07
N ALA A 37 16.39 -12.88 -6.48
CA ALA A 37 16.40 -14.19 -5.86
C ALA A 37 15.28 -14.34 -4.82
N GLY A 38 14.48 -15.40 -4.93
CA GLY A 38 13.33 -15.64 -4.06
C GLY A 38 12.03 -14.93 -4.46
N TYR A 39 12.01 -14.24 -5.61
CA TYR A 39 10.75 -13.74 -6.16
C TYR A 39 9.76 -14.89 -6.38
N LYS A 40 8.53 -14.65 -5.97
CA LYS A 40 7.38 -15.51 -6.27
C LYS A 40 6.17 -14.61 -6.45
N GLN A 41 5.39 -14.89 -7.46
CA GLN A 41 4.07 -14.30 -7.61
C GLN A 41 3.24 -14.63 -6.37
N THR A 42 2.70 -13.62 -5.71
CA THR A 42 1.84 -13.82 -4.54
C THR A 42 0.45 -14.30 -4.96
N PRO A 43 -0.29 -15.04 -4.11
CA PRO A 43 -1.58 -15.59 -4.49
C PRO A 43 -2.64 -14.51 -4.76
N LEU A 44 -3.47 -14.74 -5.76
CA LEU A 44 -4.79 -14.15 -5.89
C LEU A 44 -5.82 -15.20 -5.43
N VAL A 45 -6.38 -15.01 -4.24
CA VAL A 45 -7.24 -15.99 -3.58
C VAL A 45 -8.70 -15.68 -3.88
N SER A 46 -9.43 -16.66 -4.41
CA SER A 46 -10.89 -16.57 -4.54
C SER A 46 -11.59 -17.04 -3.27
N LEU A 47 -12.61 -16.30 -2.82
CA LEU A 47 -13.38 -16.56 -1.59
C LEU A 47 -14.86 -16.77 -1.92
N PRO A 48 -15.23 -17.94 -2.55
CA PRO A 48 -16.60 -18.17 -3.03
C PRO A 48 -17.65 -18.25 -1.92
N ASN A 49 -17.30 -18.76 -0.73
CA ASN A 49 -18.27 -18.83 0.38
C ASN A 49 -18.50 -17.43 0.99
N LEU A 50 -17.45 -16.61 1.10
CA LEU A 50 -17.60 -15.22 1.54
C LEU A 50 -18.42 -14.42 0.51
N ALA A 51 -18.18 -14.62 -0.78
CA ALA A 51 -18.96 -13.98 -1.85
C ALA A 51 -20.45 -14.32 -1.72
N LYS A 52 -20.77 -15.61 -1.57
CA LYS A 52 -22.15 -16.07 -1.34
C LYS A 52 -22.76 -15.47 -0.06
N GLN A 53 -22.01 -15.42 1.04
CA GLN A 53 -22.45 -14.84 2.31
C GLN A 53 -22.76 -13.36 2.19
N LEU A 54 -21.97 -12.61 1.41
CA LEU A 54 -22.15 -11.18 1.20
C LEU A 54 -23.11 -10.86 0.05
N GLY A 55 -23.55 -11.84 -0.75
CA GLY A 55 -24.48 -11.65 -1.85
C GLY A 55 -23.87 -10.95 -3.05
N VAL A 56 -22.59 -11.25 -3.36
CA VAL A 56 -21.88 -10.79 -4.56
C VAL A 56 -21.45 -11.99 -5.41
N GLU A 57 -21.12 -11.78 -6.71
CA GLU A 57 -20.74 -12.86 -7.62
C GLU A 57 -19.39 -13.48 -7.23
N GLN A 58 -18.37 -12.65 -7.02
CA GLN A 58 -17.01 -13.10 -6.74
C GLN A 58 -16.27 -12.13 -5.81
N ILE A 59 -15.38 -12.68 -4.98
CA ILE A 59 -14.41 -11.90 -4.19
C ILE A 59 -13.04 -12.50 -4.45
N PHE A 60 -12.12 -11.65 -4.92
CA PHE A 60 -10.71 -11.95 -5.08
C PHE A 60 -9.88 -11.12 -4.11
N VAL A 61 -8.91 -11.76 -3.46
CA VAL A 61 -7.98 -11.11 -2.53
C VAL A 61 -6.56 -11.37 -2.99
N LYS A 62 -5.82 -10.34 -3.37
CA LYS A 62 -4.37 -10.42 -3.60
C LYS A 62 -3.67 -10.45 -2.25
N ASP A 63 -3.01 -11.55 -1.93
CA ASP A 63 -2.38 -11.77 -0.62
C ASP A 63 -0.88 -11.47 -0.65
N GLU A 64 -0.48 -10.30 -0.21
CA GLU A 64 0.91 -9.84 -0.16
C GLU A 64 1.67 -10.26 1.10
N SER A 65 1.07 -11.06 1.97
CA SER A 65 1.71 -11.50 3.22
C SER A 65 2.98 -12.32 3.02
N ALA A 66 3.15 -12.97 1.86
CA ALA A 66 4.33 -13.78 1.55
C ALA A 66 5.40 -13.05 0.72
N ARG A 67 5.19 -11.79 0.34
CA ARG A 67 6.10 -11.05 -0.54
C ARG A 67 7.53 -11.02 0.01
N PHE A 68 8.46 -11.65 -0.70
CA PHE A 68 9.88 -11.80 -0.34
C PHE A 68 10.15 -12.27 1.11
N GLY A 69 9.17 -12.90 1.77
CA GLY A 69 9.27 -13.26 3.19
C GLY A 69 9.21 -12.08 4.15
N LEU A 70 8.86 -10.89 3.67
CA LEU A 70 8.80 -9.65 4.46
C LEU A 70 7.42 -9.32 5.00
N ASN A 71 6.44 -10.19 4.79
CA ASN A 71 5.10 -10.07 5.34
C ASN A 71 4.33 -8.80 4.91
N ALA A 72 4.76 -8.12 3.81
CA ALA A 72 4.10 -6.95 3.25
C ALA A 72 4.62 -6.62 1.83
N PHE A 73 3.79 -5.91 1.04
CA PHE A 73 4.08 -5.50 -0.34
C PHE A 73 5.20 -4.45 -0.49
N LYS A 74 5.50 -3.69 0.55
CA LYS A 74 6.33 -2.46 0.49
C LYS A 74 7.75 -2.69 -0.06
N ALA A 75 8.26 -3.93 0.01
CA ALA A 75 9.54 -4.30 -0.60
C ALA A 75 9.58 -4.05 -2.11
N LEU A 76 8.46 -4.16 -2.82
CA LEU A 76 8.38 -3.90 -4.26
C LEU A 76 8.79 -2.47 -4.61
N GLY A 77 8.19 -1.47 -3.94
CA GLY A 77 8.54 -0.08 -4.18
C GLY A 77 9.96 0.27 -3.75
N GLY A 78 10.37 -0.18 -2.56
CA GLY A 78 11.71 0.11 -2.02
C GLY A 78 12.83 -0.48 -2.88
N SER A 79 12.71 -1.73 -3.32
CA SER A 79 13.72 -2.39 -4.14
C SER A 79 13.83 -1.75 -5.53
N TYR A 80 12.71 -1.47 -6.18
CA TYR A 80 12.72 -0.86 -7.50
C TYR A 80 13.30 0.55 -7.48
N ALA A 81 12.92 1.39 -6.50
CA ALA A 81 13.44 2.74 -6.38
C ALA A 81 14.95 2.76 -6.11
N ILE A 82 15.45 1.90 -5.23
CA ILE A 82 16.89 1.76 -4.97
C ILE A 82 17.62 1.30 -6.25
N ALA A 83 17.09 0.30 -6.95
CA ALA A 83 17.68 -0.19 -8.20
C ALA A 83 17.71 0.91 -9.28
N ARG A 84 16.62 1.66 -9.46
CA ARG A 84 16.55 2.80 -10.37
C ARG A 84 17.63 3.84 -10.07
N TYR A 85 17.80 4.18 -8.78
CA TYR A 85 18.84 5.11 -8.36
C TYR A 85 20.25 4.60 -8.69
N LEU A 86 20.55 3.35 -8.35
CA LEU A 86 21.87 2.76 -8.55
C LEU A 86 22.18 2.53 -10.04
N CYS A 87 21.22 2.05 -10.82
CA CYS A 87 21.34 1.91 -12.27
C CYS A 87 21.58 3.27 -12.94
N GLY A 88 20.88 4.32 -12.50
CA GLY A 88 21.13 5.69 -12.96
C GLY A 88 22.55 6.17 -12.69
N LYS A 89 23.13 5.83 -11.52
CA LYS A 89 24.53 6.13 -11.19
C LYS A 89 25.53 5.38 -12.07
N LEU A 90 25.17 4.18 -12.53
CA LEU A 90 25.98 3.37 -13.44
C LEU A 90 25.71 3.67 -14.92
N ASN A 91 24.70 4.50 -15.21
CA ASN A 91 24.22 4.81 -16.56
C ASN A 91 23.80 3.53 -17.34
N ILE A 92 23.06 2.63 -16.68
CA ILE A 92 22.51 1.41 -17.27
C ILE A 92 20.97 1.40 -17.13
N PRO A 93 20.24 0.71 -18.04
CA PRO A 93 18.79 0.53 -17.91
C PRO A 93 18.44 -0.33 -16.70
N VAL A 94 17.17 -0.31 -16.29
CA VAL A 94 16.61 -1.28 -15.32
C VAL A 94 15.79 -2.31 -16.09
N ASP A 95 16.19 -3.57 -15.97
CA ASP A 95 15.61 -4.76 -16.61
C ASP A 95 15.71 -6.00 -15.71
N GLY A 96 15.34 -7.18 -16.24
CA GLY A 96 15.38 -8.44 -15.51
C GLY A 96 16.78 -8.89 -15.04
N ASN A 97 17.86 -8.36 -15.62
CA ASN A 97 19.23 -8.70 -15.21
C ASN A 97 19.85 -7.67 -14.24
N SER A 98 19.21 -6.52 -14.09
CA SER A 98 19.77 -5.40 -13.32
C SER A 98 20.10 -5.76 -11.87
N PHE A 99 19.29 -6.62 -11.24
CA PHE A 99 19.59 -7.08 -9.87
C PHE A 99 20.94 -7.80 -9.79
N ASN A 100 21.24 -8.71 -10.72
CA ASN A 100 22.50 -9.43 -10.77
C ASN A 100 23.67 -8.49 -11.05
N VAL A 101 23.50 -7.55 -11.97
CA VAL A 101 24.52 -6.51 -12.27
C VAL A 101 24.82 -5.69 -11.02
N LEU A 102 23.81 -5.19 -10.32
CA LEU A 102 23.99 -4.38 -9.10
C LEU A 102 24.65 -5.16 -7.95
N CYS A 103 24.51 -6.48 -7.90
CA CYS A 103 25.15 -7.35 -6.93
C CYS A 103 26.63 -7.65 -7.28
N SER A 104 27.12 -7.34 -8.48
CA SER A 104 28.49 -7.64 -8.93
C SER A 104 29.54 -6.83 -8.16
N GLU A 105 30.76 -7.38 -8.08
CA GLU A 105 31.89 -6.67 -7.48
C GLU A 105 32.24 -5.39 -8.26
N GLU A 106 32.13 -5.44 -9.58
CA GLU A 106 32.40 -4.28 -10.44
C GLU A 106 31.43 -3.13 -10.15
N ALA A 107 30.11 -3.41 -10.05
CA ALA A 107 29.11 -2.41 -9.70
C ALA A 107 29.37 -1.82 -8.31
N ARG A 108 29.68 -2.67 -7.32
CA ARG A 108 30.02 -2.24 -5.96
C ARG A 108 31.27 -1.37 -5.91
N ALA A 109 32.29 -1.71 -6.67
CA ALA A 109 33.52 -0.90 -6.75
C ALA A 109 33.26 0.50 -7.34
N LYS A 110 32.41 0.59 -8.38
CA LYS A 110 32.03 1.87 -9.01
C LYS A 110 31.11 2.72 -8.12
N LEU A 111 30.13 2.11 -7.47
CA LEU A 111 29.12 2.82 -6.67
C LEU A 111 29.64 3.25 -5.30
N GLY A 112 30.61 2.50 -4.73
CA GLY A 112 30.94 2.62 -3.32
C GLY A 112 29.76 2.25 -2.40
N THR A 113 29.85 2.64 -1.14
CA THR A 113 28.76 2.43 -0.18
C THR A 113 27.79 3.60 -0.20
N VAL A 114 26.57 3.37 -0.65
CA VAL A 114 25.47 4.35 -0.58
C VAL A 114 24.69 4.12 0.72
N THR A 115 24.25 5.20 1.38
CA THR A 115 23.34 5.13 2.53
C THR A 115 21.97 5.64 2.10
N PHE A 116 20.96 4.78 2.22
CA PHE A 116 19.56 5.12 1.99
C PHE A 116 18.88 5.46 3.31
N VAL A 117 18.07 6.52 3.35
CA VAL A 117 17.35 6.93 4.56
C VAL A 117 15.87 7.03 4.30
N THR A 118 15.05 6.66 5.27
CA THR A 118 13.59 6.76 5.18
C THR A 118 12.95 6.93 6.55
N ALA A 119 11.69 7.38 6.57
CA ALA A 119 10.79 7.27 7.71
C ALA A 119 9.67 6.27 7.39
N THR A 120 9.16 5.57 8.41
CA THR A 120 8.22 4.47 8.22
C THR A 120 7.45 4.14 9.49
N ASP A 121 6.22 3.64 9.31
CA ASP A 121 5.48 2.90 10.34
C ASP A 121 6.03 1.48 10.61
N GLY A 122 6.85 0.95 9.68
CA GLY A 122 7.48 -0.38 9.77
C GLY A 122 7.74 -1.03 8.42
N ASN A 123 6.71 -1.23 7.60
CA ASN A 123 6.79 -2.02 6.37
C ASN A 123 7.65 -1.39 5.27
N HIS A 124 7.54 -0.08 5.05
CA HIS A 124 8.36 0.61 4.05
C HIS A 124 9.83 0.60 4.43
N GLY A 125 10.16 0.98 5.67
CA GLY A 125 11.55 0.93 6.16
C GLY A 125 12.14 -0.47 6.13
N ARG A 126 11.33 -1.51 6.42
CA ARG A 126 11.74 -2.90 6.28
C ARG A 126 12.05 -3.26 4.83
N GLY A 127 11.26 -2.80 3.87
CA GLY A 127 11.50 -2.98 2.44
C GLY A 127 12.78 -2.28 1.96
N VAL A 128 13.01 -1.02 2.40
CA VAL A 128 14.21 -0.24 2.10
C VAL A 128 15.46 -0.91 2.71
N ALA A 129 15.39 -1.30 4.00
CA ALA A 129 16.50 -1.98 4.69
C ALA A 129 16.87 -3.31 4.02
N TRP A 130 15.87 -4.10 3.63
CA TRP A 130 16.05 -5.35 2.93
C TRP A 130 16.74 -5.16 1.57
N ALA A 131 16.22 -4.23 0.76
CA ALA A 131 16.78 -3.96 -0.56
C ALA A 131 18.21 -3.41 -0.48
N ALA A 132 18.47 -2.46 0.43
CA ALA A 132 19.82 -1.93 0.66
C ALA A 132 20.81 -3.07 1.06
N LYS A 133 20.41 -3.94 2.00
CA LYS A 133 21.24 -5.10 2.41
C LYS A 133 21.55 -6.03 1.26
N LEU A 134 20.55 -6.41 0.45
CA LEU A 134 20.74 -7.31 -0.68
C LEU A 134 21.75 -6.75 -1.70
N LEU A 135 21.72 -5.45 -1.92
CA LEU A 135 22.59 -4.76 -2.89
C LEU A 135 23.93 -4.30 -2.26
N GLY A 136 24.18 -4.61 -0.97
CA GLY A 136 25.45 -4.32 -0.30
C GLY A 136 25.60 -2.85 0.15
N HIS A 137 24.49 -2.16 0.38
CA HIS A 137 24.41 -0.76 0.82
C HIS A 137 23.87 -0.62 2.24
N LYS A 138 23.88 0.59 2.79
CA LYS A 138 23.40 0.90 4.15
C LYS A 138 21.98 1.47 4.12
N ALA A 139 21.25 1.25 5.22
CA ALA A 139 19.96 1.90 5.44
C ALA A 139 19.88 2.53 6.84
N VAL A 140 19.25 3.70 6.92
CA VAL A 140 18.89 4.42 8.15
C VAL A 140 17.38 4.62 8.15
N VAL A 141 16.71 4.25 9.27
CA VAL A 141 15.26 4.21 9.31
C VAL A 141 14.74 4.88 10.57
N TYR A 142 13.90 5.90 10.39
CA TYR A 142 13.23 6.62 11.47
C TYR A 142 11.79 6.15 11.61
N LEU A 143 11.41 5.68 12.81
CA LEU A 143 10.04 5.28 13.13
C LEU A 143 9.34 6.39 13.92
N PRO A 144 8.03 6.61 13.73
CA PRO A 144 7.27 7.55 14.54
C PRO A 144 7.12 7.08 15.99
N GLU A 145 6.80 8.04 16.87
CA GLU A 145 6.43 7.77 18.25
C GLU A 145 5.29 6.75 18.34
N GLY A 146 5.38 5.82 19.28
CA GLY A 146 4.37 4.76 19.47
C GLY A 146 4.57 3.53 18.60
N SER A 147 5.56 3.51 17.70
CA SER A 147 5.92 2.29 16.95
C SER A 147 6.32 1.15 17.89
N SER A 148 5.91 -0.08 17.57
CA SER A 148 6.23 -1.22 18.42
C SER A 148 7.71 -1.59 18.36
N GLN A 149 8.23 -2.12 19.49
CA GLN A 149 9.59 -2.64 19.56
C GLN A 149 9.82 -3.79 18.58
N GLU A 150 8.79 -4.58 18.27
CA GLU A 150 8.86 -5.65 17.29
C GLU A 150 9.17 -5.09 15.90
N ARG A 151 8.49 -4.02 15.46
CA ARG A 151 8.74 -3.36 14.17
C ARG A 151 10.16 -2.82 14.08
N LEU A 152 10.64 -2.13 15.14
CA LEU A 152 12.02 -1.65 15.21
C LEU A 152 13.02 -2.79 15.08
N ASN A 153 12.83 -3.88 15.83
CA ASN A 153 13.73 -5.04 15.84
C ASN A 153 13.74 -5.76 14.48
N ASN A 154 12.58 -5.86 13.81
CA ASN A 154 12.48 -6.44 12.47
C ASN A 154 13.29 -5.67 11.42
N ILE A 155 13.38 -4.35 11.53
CA ILE A 155 14.19 -3.49 10.65
C ILE A 155 15.69 -3.67 10.98
N ARG A 156 16.05 -3.62 12.26
CA ARG A 156 17.44 -3.83 12.72
C ARG A 156 18.00 -5.19 12.36
N ALA A 157 17.18 -6.23 12.37
CA ALA A 157 17.56 -7.59 11.95
C ALA A 157 18.00 -7.67 10.47
N LEU A 158 17.59 -6.71 9.66
CA LEU A 158 18.05 -6.55 8.29
C LEU A 158 19.38 -5.77 8.17
N GLY A 159 19.98 -5.37 9.28
CA GLY A 159 21.26 -4.66 9.31
C GLY A 159 21.13 -3.14 9.16
N ALA A 160 19.93 -2.58 9.20
CA ALA A 160 19.74 -1.16 9.17
C ALA A 160 19.97 -0.50 10.54
N GLU A 161 20.46 0.72 10.54
CA GLU A 161 20.38 1.62 11.69
C GLU A 161 18.95 2.11 11.81
N ALA A 162 18.29 1.91 12.96
CA ALA A 162 16.90 2.32 13.13
C ALA A 162 16.62 2.79 14.54
N GLU A 163 15.75 3.82 14.67
CA GLU A 163 15.31 4.35 15.94
C GLU A 163 13.84 4.80 15.92
N ILE A 164 13.18 4.73 17.07
CA ILE A 164 11.88 5.33 17.28
C ILE A 164 12.09 6.78 17.71
N THR A 165 11.52 7.71 16.94
CA THR A 165 11.63 9.16 17.19
C THR A 165 10.53 9.63 18.16
N LYS A 166 10.60 10.89 18.58
CA LYS A 166 9.54 11.56 19.35
C LYS A 166 8.48 12.25 18.46
N PHE A 167 8.49 11.99 17.17
CA PHE A 167 7.62 12.65 16.21
C PHE A 167 6.54 11.68 15.72
N ASN A 168 5.40 12.22 15.28
CA ASN A 168 4.44 11.47 14.46
C ASN A 168 5.07 11.14 13.10
N TYR A 169 4.34 10.40 12.25
CA TYR A 169 4.85 9.96 10.95
C TYR A 169 5.37 11.12 10.09
N ASP A 170 4.59 12.18 9.91
CA ASP A 170 4.98 13.33 9.07
C ASP A 170 6.21 14.07 9.63
N GLY A 171 6.34 14.13 10.95
CA GLY A 171 7.52 14.65 11.62
C GLY A 171 8.77 13.77 11.40
N ALA A 172 8.61 12.45 11.43
CA ALA A 172 9.70 11.52 11.13
C ALA A 172 10.14 11.62 9.65
N VAL A 173 9.21 11.83 8.72
CA VAL A 173 9.51 12.10 7.29
C VAL A 173 10.36 13.36 7.15
N ARG A 174 9.97 14.45 7.82
CA ARG A 174 10.75 15.69 7.81
C ARG A 174 12.15 15.51 8.43
N LEU A 175 12.28 14.69 9.47
CA LEU A 175 13.59 14.33 10.04
C LEU A 175 14.43 13.55 9.02
N ALA A 176 13.89 12.51 8.37
CA ALA A 176 14.58 11.73 7.36
C ALA A 176 15.08 12.62 6.20
N TYR A 177 14.24 13.55 5.75
CA TYR A 177 14.64 14.54 4.74
C TYR A 177 15.79 15.44 5.22
N ALA A 178 15.71 15.99 6.43
CA ALA A 178 16.76 16.83 6.98
C ALA A 178 18.10 16.07 7.12
N MET A 179 18.03 14.81 7.57
CA MET A 179 19.23 13.96 7.73
C MET A 179 19.80 13.54 6.37
N SER A 180 18.97 13.31 5.36
CA SER A 180 19.44 13.04 3.99
C SER A 180 20.28 14.20 3.45
N ARG A 181 19.83 15.42 3.68
CA ARG A 181 20.56 16.64 3.26
C ARG A 181 21.86 16.85 4.04
N LYS A 182 21.80 16.63 5.37
CA LYS A 182 22.96 16.82 6.27
C LYS A 182 24.11 15.86 5.95
N HIS A 183 23.79 14.60 5.60
CA HIS A 183 24.79 13.55 5.45
C HIS A 183 25.00 13.12 4.00
N ALA A 184 24.37 13.81 3.04
CA ALA A 184 24.35 13.42 1.62
C ALA A 184 23.85 11.97 1.40
N TRP A 185 22.88 11.53 2.21
CA TRP A 185 22.21 10.25 2.07
C TRP A 185 21.09 10.32 1.03
N VAL A 186 20.70 9.20 0.47
CA VAL A 186 19.61 9.13 -0.50
C VAL A 186 18.30 8.89 0.25
N LEU A 187 17.39 9.88 0.20
CA LEU A 187 16.04 9.72 0.75
C LEU A 187 15.23 8.77 -0.13
N VAL A 188 14.66 7.71 0.46
CA VAL A 188 13.77 6.76 -0.21
C VAL A 188 12.44 6.76 0.55
N GLN A 189 11.64 7.81 0.34
CA GLN A 189 10.35 8.01 1.02
C GLN A 189 9.18 7.70 0.07
N ASP A 190 8.16 7.02 0.57
CA ASP A 190 6.99 6.56 -0.18
C ASP A 190 5.83 7.58 -0.25
N THR A 191 6.16 8.84 -0.09
CA THR A 191 5.26 9.98 -0.33
C THR A 191 5.98 11.08 -1.10
N ALA A 192 5.25 11.87 -1.90
CA ALA A 192 5.79 12.92 -2.74
C ALA A 192 5.29 14.29 -2.31
N TRP A 193 6.15 15.28 -2.51
CA TRP A 193 5.85 16.71 -2.40
C TRP A 193 6.63 17.48 -3.46
N SER A 194 6.30 18.76 -3.65
CA SER A 194 6.96 19.61 -4.64
C SER A 194 8.48 19.59 -4.50
N GLY A 195 9.19 19.16 -5.55
CA GLY A 195 10.64 19.00 -5.59
C GLY A 195 11.17 17.66 -5.09
N TYR A 196 10.29 16.75 -4.68
CA TYR A 196 10.62 15.36 -4.33
C TYR A 196 9.58 14.39 -4.91
N GLU A 197 9.64 14.15 -6.20
CA GLU A 197 8.66 13.35 -6.95
C GLU A 197 9.29 12.14 -7.64
N GLU A 198 10.58 12.20 -7.98
CA GLU A 198 11.24 11.18 -8.79
C GLU A 198 11.29 9.81 -8.09
N ILE A 199 11.84 9.77 -6.87
CA ILE A 199 11.94 8.51 -6.11
C ILE A 199 10.56 7.98 -5.71
N PRO A 200 9.59 8.78 -5.22
CA PRO A 200 8.23 8.32 -5.02
C PRO A 200 7.56 7.77 -6.28
N THR A 201 7.82 8.35 -7.45
CA THR A 201 7.35 7.81 -8.74
C THR A 201 7.91 6.41 -8.98
N TRP A 202 9.20 6.18 -8.75
CA TRP A 202 9.80 4.85 -8.88
C TRP A 202 9.22 3.85 -7.87
N ILE A 203 8.95 4.29 -6.64
CA ILE A 203 8.27 3.46 -5.63
C ILE A 203 6.88 3.05 -6.12
N MET A 204 6.10 4.00 -6.66
CA MET A 204 4.77 3.70 -7.22
C MET A 204 4.87 2.75 -8.42
N GLN A 205 5.85 2.94 -9.30
CA GLN A 205 6.11 1.99 -10.38
C GLN A 205 6.40 0.58 -9.83
N GLY A 206 7.21 0.46 -8.80
CA GLY A 206 7.48 -0.82 -8.14
C GLY A 206 6.20 -1.52 -7.65
N TYR A 207 5.23 -0.78 -7.15
CA TYR A 207 3.95 -1.33 -6.69
C TYR A 207 3.06 -1.87 -7.83
N THR A 208 3.27 -1.45 -9.07
CA THR A 208 2.51 -1.98 -10.23
C THR A 208 2.74 -3.47 -10.47
N THR A 209 3.81 -4.06 -9.94
CA THR A 209 4.02 -5.51 -9.98
C THR A 209 2.83 -6.28 -9.42
N MET A 210 2.22 -5.80 -8.32
CA MET A 210 0.98 -6.42 -7.79
C MET A 210 -0.14 -6.38 -8.82
N ALA A 211 -0.35 -5.24 -9.47
CA ALA A 211 -1.42 -5.08 -10.47
C ALA A 211 -1.19 -5.94 -11.72
N GLN A 212 0.06 -6.08 -12.16
CA GLN A 212 0.44 -6.96 -13.27
C GLN A 212 0.18 -8.44 -12.93
N GLU A 213 0.59 -8.86 -11.72
CA GLU A 213 0.32 -10.22 -11.24
C GLU A 213 -1.18 -10.49 -11.13
N ILE A 214 -1.96 -9.55 -10.58
CA ILE A 214 -3.43 -9.64 -10.50
C ILE A 214 -4.02 -9.83 -11.90
N THR A 215 -3.62 -9.00 -12.86
CA THR A 215 -4.12 -9.07 -14.25
C THR A 215 -3.89 -10.45 -14.84
N ALA A 216 -2.69 -11.01 -14.70
CA ALA A 216 -2.36 -12.34 -15.18
C ALA A 216 -3.19 -13.44 -14.49
N GLN A 217 -3.40 -13.32 -13.17
CA GLN A 217 -4.12 -14.31 -12.35
C GLN A 217 -5.64 -14.26 -12.52
N LEU A 218 -6.20 -13.12 -12.91
CA LEU A 218 -7.64 -12.97 -13.20
C LEU A 218 -8.08 -13.72 -14.45
N ASN A 219 -7.14 -14.13 -15.31
CA ASN A 219 -7.43 -15.00 -16.46
C ASN A 219 -8.56 -14.47 -17.37
N GLY A 220 -8.56 -13.17 -17.65
CA GLY A 220 -9.58 -12.50 -18.47
C GLY A 220 -10.83 -12.03 -17.72
N ILE A 221 -10.96 -12.33 -16.43
CA ILE A 221 -12.02 -11.76 -15.60
C ILE A 221 -11.68 -10.30 -15.31
N THR A 222 -12.62 -9.39 -15.59
CA THR A 222 -12.50 -7.98 -15.17
C THR A 222 -13.35 -7.77 -13.91
N PRO A 223 -12.76 -7.35 -12.79
CA PRO A 223 -13.52 -6.94 -11.61
C PRO A 223 -14.47 -5.79 -11.93
N THR A 224 -15.61 -5.74 -11.25
CA THR A 224 -16.54 -4.60 -11.33
C THR A 224 -16.25 -3.57 -10.25
N HIS A 225 -15.66 -4.01 -9.14
CA HIS A 225 -15.35 -3.18 -7.99
C HIS A 225 -13.93 -3.43 -7.50
N LEU A 226 -13.24 -2.36 -7.12
CA LEU A 226 -11.90 -2.36 -6.55
C LEU A 226 -11.90 -1.58 -5.24
N PHE A 227 -11.52 -2.22 -4.14
CA PHE A 227 -11.36 -1.55 -2.86
C PHE A 227 -9.87 -1.45 -2.53
N LEU A 228 -9.39 -0.24 -2.31
CA LEU A 228 -7.99 0.04 -2.00
C LEU A 228 -7.89 0.80 -0.69
N GLN A 229 -7.09 0.32 0.23
CA GLN A 229 -6.73 1.06 1.42
C GLN A 229 -5.64 2.08 1.12
N ALA A 230 -5.67 3.21 1.83
CA ALA A 230 -4.71 4.29 1.64
C ALA A 230 -4.26 4.93 2.96
N GLY A 231 -2.96 5.21 3.07
CA GLY A 231 -2.38 6.22 3.93
C GLY A 231 -2.14 7.48 3.09
N VAL A 232 -0.88 7.74 2.69
CA VAL A 232 -0.55 8.85 1.76
C VAL A 232 -1.15 8.68 0.34
N GLY A 233 -1.58 7.47 -0.02
CA GLY A 233 -2.18 7.14 -1.31
C GLY A 233 -1.26 6.46 -2.33
N SER A 234 0.05 6.35 -2.11
CA SER A 234 1.00 5.88 -3.14
C SER A 234 0.69 4.48 -3.68
N MET A 235 0.31 3.52 -2.83
CA MET A 235 -0.09 2.19 -3.28
C MET A 235 -1.41 2.23 -4.05
N ALA A 236 -2.40 2.90 -3.49
CA ALA A 236 -3.72 3.03 -4.13
C ALA A 236 -3.61 3.73 -5.49
N GLY A 237 -2.84 4.83 -5.58
CA GLY A 237 -2.60 5.53 -6.84
C GLY A 237 -1.84 4.69 -7.86
N ALA A 238 -0.84 3.90 -7.44
CA ALA A 238 -0.09 3.04 -8.34
C ALA A 238 -0.98 1.93 -8.96
N VAL A 239 -1.73 1.23 -8.12
CA VAL A 239 -2.62 0.14 -8.56
C VAL A 239 -3.78 0.67 -9.39
N LEU A 240 -4.46 1.72 -8.92
CA LEU A 240 -5.54 2.37 -9.64
C LEU A 240 -5.05 2.93 -10.99
N GLY A 241 -3.90 3.60 -11.00
CA GLY A 241 -3.34 4.16 -12.21
C GLY A 241 -3.00 3.11 -13.26
N TYR A 242 -2.39 1.99 -12.85
CA TYR A 242 -2.12 0.88 -13.76
C TYR A 242 -3.41 0.29 -14.34
N PHE A 243 -4.43 0.05 -13.51
CA PHE A 243 -5.71 -0.49 -13.99
C PHE A 243 -6.49 0.52 -14.83
N ALA A 244 -6.41 1.82 -14.52
CA ALA A 244 -7.03 2.87 -15.34
C ALA A 244 -6.39 2.94 -16.74
N ALA A 245 -5.06 2.78 -16.83
CA ALA A 245 -4.37 2.70 -18.12
C ALA A 245 -4.72 1.42 -18.89
N LEU A 246 -4.82 0.29 -18.19
CA LEU A 246 -5.09 -1.03 -18.79
C LEU A 246 -6.55 -1.19 -19.22
N TRP A 247 -7.49 -0.95 -18.31
CA TRP A 247 -8.92 -1.25 -18.54
C TRP A 247 -9.72 -0.07 -19.08
N GLN A 248 -9.18 1.15 -19.03
CA GLN A 248 -9.76 2.35 -19.62
C GLN A 248 -11.25 2.52 -19.28
N ASN A 249 -12.14 2.39 -20.25
CA ASN A 249 -13.59 2.53 -20.06
C ASN A 249 -14.23 1.42 -19.20
N ASN A 250 -13.51 0.31 -19.00
CA ASN A 250 -13.95 -0.84 -18.18
C ASN A 250 -13.30 -0.82 -16.79
N LEU A 251 -12.79 0.35 -16.36
CA LEU A 251 -12.20 0.50 -15.02
C LEU A 251 -13.27 0.20 -13.95
N PRO A 252 -12.97 -0.67 -12.97
CA PRO A 252 -13.85 -0.95 -11.84
C PRO A 252 -14.23 0.31 -11.05
N VAL A 253 -15.44 0.33 -10.50
CA VAL A 253 -15.81 1.28 -9.46
C VAL A 253 -14.79 1.15 -8.33
N THR A 254 -14.03 2.24 -8.08
CA THR A 254 -12.90 2.19 -7.13
C THR A 254 -13.20 2.97 -5.88
N VAL A 255 -13.13 2.27 -4.74
CA VAL A 255 -13.37 2.82 -3.40
C VAL A 255 -12.05 2.91 -2.64
N ILE A 256 -11.72 4.10 -2.15
CA ILE A 256 -10.54 4.35 -1.32
C ILE A 256 -10.96 4.29 0.15
N CYS A 257 -10.28 3.46 0.95
CA CYS A 257 -10.58 3.26 2.36
C CYS A 257 -9.44 3.79 3.23
N GLU A 258 -9.75 4.64 4.21
CA GLU A 258 -8.79 5.24 5.13
C GLU A 258 -9.25 5.11 6.59
N PRO A 259 -8.32 5.08 7.57
CA PRO A 259 -8.69 5.22 8.97
C PRO A 259 -9.28 6.61 9.26
N ASP A 260 -10.38 6.70 9.97
CA ASP A 260 -11.09 7.96 10.29
C ASP A 260 -10.19 9.00 10.98
N LYS A 261 -9.16 8.55 11.69
CA LYS A 261 -8.20 9.41 12.42
C LYS A 261 -7.06 9.93 11.55
N ALA A 262 -6.93 9.46 10.29
CA ALA A 262 -5.86 9.84 9.36
C ALA A 262 -6.35 9.93 7.91
N ALA A 263 -7.63 10.23 7.68
CA ALA A 263 -8.28 10.21 6.37
C ALA A 263 -7.97 11.49 5.57
N CYS A 264 -6.74 11.65 5.10
CA CYS A 264 -6.31 12.87 4.41
C CYS A 264 -6.82 12.96 2.96
N LEU A 265 -6.96 11.83 2.26
CA LEU A 265 -7.53 11.79 0.91
C LEU A 265 -9.04 12.03 0.95
N TYR A 266 -9.75 11.37 1.88
CA TYR A 266 -11.17 11.65 2.13
C TYR A 266 -11.41 13.13 2.42
N LYS A 267 -10.63 13.72 3.34
CA LYS A 267 -10.74 15.15 3.67
C LYS A 267 -10.54 16.04 2.44
N THR A 268 -9.52 15.72 1.63
CA THR A 268 -9.24 16.46 0.38
C THR A 268 -10.41 16.34 -0.60
N ALA A 269 -10.95 15.13 -0.79
CA ALA A 269 -12.10 14.89 -1.66
C ALA A 269 -13.37 15.57 -1.13
N ALA A 270 -13.61 15.57 0.18
CA ALA A 270 -14.79 16.17 0.81
C ALA A 270 -14.80 17.70 0.71
N VAL A 271 -13.65 18.35 0.88
CA VAL A 271 -13.51 19.81 0.74
C VAL A 271 -13.59 20.23 -0.72
N ASN A 272 -12.95 19.47 -1.63
CA ASN A 272 -13.03 19.63 -3.09
C ASN A 272 -12.79 21.07 -3.61
N ASP A 273 -11.82 21.75 -3.04
CA ASP A 273 -11.45 23.15 -3.41
C ASP A 273 -10.19 23.21 -4.31
N GLY A 274 -9.74 22.06 -4.82
CA GLY A 274 -8.56 21.94 -5.68
C GLY A 274 -7.23 21.95 -4.92
N THR A 275 -7.23 21.98 -3.58
CA THR A 275 -6.01 21.92 -2.73
C THR A 275 -5.95 20.64 -1.92
N LEU A 276 -4.74 20.22 -1.54
CA LEU A 276 -4.54 19.09 -0.65
C LEU A 276 -4.76 19.47 0.81
N HIS A 277 -5.56 18.68 1.50
CA HIS A 277 -5.90 18.90 2.90
C HIS A 277 -5.24 17.86 3.81
N LYS A 278 -4.51 18.37 4.82
CA LYS A 278 -3.79 17.55 5.81
C LYS A 278 -4.68 17.21 6.99
N VAL A 279 -4.49 16.02 7.55
CA VAL A 279 -4.94 15.66 8.90
C VAL A 279 -3.76 15.85 9.86
N THR A 280 -4.03 16.46 11.01
CA THR A 280 -3.01 16.76 12.01
C THR A 280 -3.40 16.19 13.37
N GLY A 281 -2.45 16.09 14.29
CA GLY A 281 -2.66 15.59 15.64
C GLY A 281 -2.19 14.14 15.83
N ARG A 282 -2.76 13.47 16.83
CA ARG A 282 -2.50 12.04 17.07
C ARG A 282 -3.32 11.21 16.10
N MET A 283 -2.69 10.74 15.04
CA MET A 283 -3.28 9.82 14.09
C MET A 283 -3.19 8.37 14.63
N ASN A 284 -3.93 8.13 15.73
CA ASN A 284 -3.85 6.86 16.44
C ASN A 284 -4.92 5.89 15.96
N SER A 285 -4.54 4.96 15.09
CA SER A 285 -5.35 3.86 14.59
C SER A 285 -4.55 2.56 14.64
N MET A 286 -5.22 1.42 14.84
CA MET A 286 -4.58 0.13 14.70
C MET A 286 -4.02 -0.12 13.30
N MET A 287 -4.59 0.53 12.28
CA MET A 287 -4.13 0.52 10.89
C MET A 287 -2.85 1.37 10.72
N ALA A 288 -1.78 1.04 11.45
CA ALA A 288 -0.59 1.87 11.55
C ALA A 288 0.04 2.19 10.19
N GLY A 289 0.00 1.27 9.23
CA GLY A 289 0.50 1.49 7.86
C GLY A 289 -0.29 2.54 7.06
N LEU A 290 -1.43 3.00 7.57
CA LEU A 290 -2.29 4.01 6.96
C LEU A 290 -2.34 5.32 7.77
N CYS A 291 -1.66 5.40 8.93
CA CYS A 291 -1.65 6.57 9.80
C CYS A 291 -0.75 7.69 9.26
N CYS A 292 -1.14 8.29 8.15
CA CYS A 292 -0.41 9.35 7.46
C CYS A 292 -1.32 10.58 7.28
N GLY A 293 -0.82 11.77 7.62
CA GLY A 293 -1.64 12.98 7.61
C GLY A 293 -1.55 13.80 6.32
N GLU A 294 -0.54 13.58 5.48
CA GLU A 294 -0.29 14.39 4.28
C GLU A 294 -0.47 13.55 3.01
N PRO A 295 -1.36 13.94 2.06
CA PRO A 295 -1.52 13.23 0.80
C PRO A 295 -0.24 13.27 -0.05
N CYS A 296 0.09 12.17 -0.72
CA CYS A 296 1.12 12.15 -1.74
C CYS A 296 0.63 12.87 -3.00
N THR A 297 1.34 13.90 -3.46
CA THR A 297 0.91 14.77 -4.57
C THR A 297 0.68 14.00 -5.86
N ILE A 298 1.62 13.16 -6.28
CA ILE A 298 1.54 12.41 -7.55
C ILE A 298 0.49 11.29 -7.50
N SER A 299 0.23 10.69 -6.36
CA SER A 299 -0.84 9.69 -6.23
C SER A 299 -2.22 10.34 -6.22
N TRP A 300 -2.35 11.52 -5.60
CA TRP A 300 -3.60 12.26 -5.61
C TRP A 300 -4.06 12.60 -7.01
N ASP A 301 -3.15 12.98 -7.92
CA ASP A 301 -3.51 13.25 -9.31
C ASP A 301 -4.18 12.06 -9.99
N ILE A 302 -3.77 10.82 -9.67
CA ILE A 302 -4.40 9.61 -10.19
C ILE A 302 -5.73 9.36 -9.45
N ILE A 303 -5.69 9.35 -8.13
CA ILE A 303 -6.85 8.99 -7.29
C ILE A 303 -7.99 9.97 -7.54
N ASN A 304 -7.71 11.26 -7.58
CA ASN A 304 -8.72 12.29 -7.85
C ASN A 304 -9.35 12.17 -9.25
N ASN A 305 -8.63 11.60 -10.22
CA ASN A 305 -9.17 11.43 -11.57
C ASN A 305 -9.95 10.13 -11.76
N PHE A 306 -9.69 9.09 -10.97
CA PHE A 306 -10.19 7.74 -11.27
C PHE A 306 -10.91 7.05 -10.11
N ALA A 307 -10.83 7.53 -8.86
CA ALA A 307 -11.61 6.98 -7.76
C ALA A 307 -13.11 7.35 -7.89
N SER A 308 -13.97 6.49 -7.36
CA SER A 308 -15.43 6.66 -7.36
C SER A 308 -15.98 7.08 -6.00
N ALA A 309 -15.28 6.71 -4.91
CA ALA A 309 -15.65 7.09 -3.56
C ALA A 309 -14.45 7.06 -2.61
N PHE A 310 -14.56 7.85 -1.56
CA PHE A 310 -13.63 7.86 -0.42
C PHE A 310 -14.41 7.53 0.85
N ILE A 311 -13.87 6.61 1.63
CA ILE A 311 -14.46 6.14 2.89
C ILE A 311 -13.46 6.34 4.02
N ALA A 312 -13.85 7.07 5.06
CA ALA A 312 -13.15 7.17 6.33
C ALA A 312 -13.87 6.28 7.36
N CYS A 313 -13.19 5.27 7.90
CA CYS A 313 -13.78 4.24 8.75
C CYS A 313 -12.98 3.99 10.04
N SER A 314 -13.67 3.54 11.09
CA SER A 314 -13.06 3.21 12.36
C SER A 314 -12.27 1.90 12.32
N ASP A 315 -11.46 1.67 13.35
CA ASP A 315 -10.68 0.44 13.55
C ASP A 315 -11.54 -0.84 13.61
N ASP A 316 -12.82 -0.71 13.94
CA ASP A 316 -13.76 -1.84 13.97
C ASP A 316 -13.89 -2.54 12.62
N TYR A 317 -13.81 -1.78 11.51
CA TYR A 317 -13.87 -2.34 10.16
C TYR A 317 -12.60 -3.14 9.84
N ALA A 318 -11.43 -2.67 10.25
CA ALA A 318 -10.20 -3.43 10.12
C ALA A 318 -10.25 -4.72 10.94
N ALA A 319 -10.68 -4.64 12.21
CA ALA A 319 -10.85 -5.80 13.08
C ALA A 319 -11.88 -6.81 12.52
N SER A 320 -12.98 -6.34 11.93
CA SER A 320 -13.96 -7.19 11.25
C SER A 320 -13.35 -7.91 10.05
N GLY A 321 -12.65 -7.18 9.18
CA GLY A 321 -11.95 -7.74 8.01
C GLY A 321 -10.89 -8.78 8.39
N MET A 322 -10.10 -8.52 9.45
CA MET A 322 -9.13 -9.49 9.98
C MET A 322 -9.80 -10.80 10.40
N ARG A 323 -10.98 -10.74 11.05
CA ARG A 323 -11.74 -11.95 11.42
C ARG A 323 -12.31 -12.65 10.21
N LEU A 324 -12.90 -11.92 9.26
CA LEU A 324 -13.47 -12.50 8.03
C LEU A 324 -12.42 -13.29 7.24
N LEU A 325 -11.24 -12.72 7.07
CA LEU A 325 -10.14 -13.33 6.31
C LEU A 325 -9.39 -14.39 7.12
N GLY A 326 -9.19 -14.15 8.43
CA GLY A 326 -8.39 -15.00 9.31
C GLY A 326 -9.12 -16.20 9.88
N MET A 327 -10.46 -16.17 9.91
CA MET A 327 -11.33 -17.25 10.38
C MET A 327 -12.44 -17.52 9.36
N PRO A 328 -12.10 -17.99 8.16
CA PRO A 328 -13.07 -18.21 7.10
C PRO A 328 -14.12 -19.20 7.54
N GLN A 329 -15.36 -18.94 7.15
CA GLN A 329 -16.43 -19.90 7.28
C GLN A 329 -16.37 -20.87 6.08
N SER A 330 -16.69 -22.13 6.32
CA SER A 330 -16.67 -23.17 5.30
C SER A 330 -15.27 -23.43 4.72
N SER A 331 -15.16 -23.71 3.42
CA SER A 331 -13.95 -24.19 2.73
C SER A 331 -13.11 -23.08 2.10
N ASP A 332 -13.41 -21.80 2.32
CA ASP A 332 -12.56 -20.71 1.82
C ASP A 332 -11.17 -20.77 2.44
N ALA A 333 -10.17 -20.41 1.67
CA ALA A 333 -8.80 -20.35 2.16
C ALA A 333 -8.66 -19.27 3.23
N ARG A 334 -7.91 -19.60 4.29
CA ARG A 334 -7.54 -18.63 5.31
C ARG A 334 -6.50 -17.65 4.77
N ILE A 335 -6.76 -16.36 4.93
CA ILE A 335 -5.81 -15.29 4.63
C ILE A 335 -5.41 -14.61 5.94
N VAL A 336 -4.12 -14.62 6.25
CA VAL A 336 -3.57 -13.89 7.40
C VAL A 336 -3.32 -12.46 6.99
N SER A 337 -4.32 -11.59 7.15
CA SER A 337 -4.25 -10.17 6.82
C SER A 337 -4.11 -9.33 8.08
N GLY A 338 -3.13 -8.44 8.10
CA GLY A 338 -2.94 -7.45 9.17
C GLY A 338 -3.98 -6.34 9.12
N GLU A 339 -3.87 -5.42 10.04
CA GLU A 339 -4.85 -4.36 10.31
C GLU A 339 -5.10 -3.49 9.07
N SER A 340 -4.02 -3.01 8.45
CA SER A 340 -4.11 -2.16 7.24
C SER A 340 -4.55 -2.98 6.02
N GLY A 341 -4.15 -4.25 5.94
CA GLY A 341 -4.49 -5.13 4.82
C GLY A 341 -5.94 -5.56 4.78
N ALA A 342 -6.60 -5.66 5.94
CA ALA A 342 -7.91 -6.27 6.08
C ALA A 342 -9.09 -5.28 6.02
N VAL A 343 -8.84 -3.97 6.15
CA VAL A 343 -9.90 -2.97 6.29
C VAL A 343 -10.89 -2.99 5.13
N THR A 344 -10.40 -3.19 3.90
CA THR A 344 -11.26 -3.24 2.70
C THR A 344 -12.25 -4.39 2.73
N ALA A 345 -11.88 -5.55 3.28
CA ALA A 345 -12.79 -6.67 3.46
C ALA A 345 -13.88 -6.35 4.51
N GLY A 346 -13.52 -5.66 5.59
CA GLY A 346 -14.48 -5.23 6.61
C GLY A 346 -15.45 -4.16 6.09
N VAL A 347 -14.97 -3.20 5.29
CA VAL A 347 -15.80 -2.19 4.64
C VAL A 347 -16.76 -2.84 3.64
N LEU A 348 -16.28 -3.75 2.78
CA LEU A 348 -17.14 -4.49 1.86
C LEU A 348 -18.25 -5.24 2.59
N ALA A 349 -17.91 -5.98 3.65
CA ALA A 349 -18.90 -6.73 4.43
C ALA A 349 -19.96 -5.81 5.04
N ALA A 350 -19.55 -4.65 5.56
CA ALA A 350 -20.48 -3.68 6.10
C ALA A 350 -21.40 -3.09 5.02
N LEU A 351 -20.89 -2.72 3.86
CA LEU A 351 -21.69 -2.22 2.74
C LEU A 351 -22.75 -3.23 2.30
N MET A 352 -22.43 -4.52 2.34
CA MET A 352 -23.36 -5.56 1.91
C MET A 352 -24.39 -5.95 3.00
N GLN A 353 -24.05 -5.80 4.28
CA GLN A 353 -24.87 -6.36 5.38
C GLN A 353 -25.55 -5.30 6.26
N ASP A 354 -25.02 -4.07 6.33
CA ASP A 354 -25.57 -3.02 7.17
C ASP A 354 -26.67 -2.25 6.43
N PRO A 355 -27.93 -2.28 6.91
CA PRO A 355 -29.03 -1.54 6.28
C PRO A 355 -28.81 -0.04 6.23
N ASP A 356 -28.08 0.54 7.18
CA ASP A 356 -27.78 1.96 7.23
C ASP A 356 -26.84 2.40 6.08
N LEU A 357 -26.13 1.45 5.47
CA LEU A 357 -25.25 1.68 4.31
C LEU A 357 -25.91 1.31 2.97
N ALA A 358 -27.21 0.96 2.96
CA ALA A 358 -27.91 0.54 1.74
C ALA A 358 -27.89 1.62 0.63
N GLN A 359 -27.98 2.89 1.00
CA GLN A 359 -27.89 3.98 0.04
C GLN A 359 -26.50 3.99 -0.64
N LEU A 360 -25.43 4.00 0.13
CA LEU A 360 -24.07 3.98 -0.41
C LEU A 360 -23.80 2.73 -1.26
N ARG A 361 -24.27 1.56 -0.81
CA ARG A 361 -24.18 0.33 -1.60
C ARG A 361 -24.83 0.48 -2.97
N ASN A 362 -26.02 1.04 -3.02
CA ASN A 362 -26.75 1.27 -4.28
C ASN A 362 -26.04 2.31 -5.18
N GLU A 363 -25.51 3.37 -4.60
CA GLU A 363 -24.77 4.42 -5.32
C GLU A 363 -23.46 3.90 -5.90
N LEU A 364 -22.81 2.92 -5.24
CA LEU A 364 -21.65 2.22 -5.76
C LEU A 364 -22.00 1.12 -6.78
N GLY A 365 -23.28 0.76 -6.93
CA GLY A 365 -23.71 -0.34 -7.81
C GLY A 365 -23.31 -1.72 -7.33
N LEU A 366 -23.13 -1.90 -6.01
CA LEU A 366 -22.82 -3.21 -5.43
C LEU A 366 -24.07 -4.09 -5.35
N ASP A 367 -24.04 -5.23 -6.04
CA ASP A 367 -25.13 -6.18 -6.18
C ASP A 367 -24.63 -7.63 -6.31
N GLU A 368 -25.56 -8.55 -6.63
CA GLU A 368 -25.27 -9.97 -6.84
C GLU A 368 -24.38 -10.28 -8.04
N ASN A 369 -24.19 -9.36 -8.96
CA ASN A 369 -23.32 -9.51 -10.15
C ASN A 369 -21.94 -8.88 -9.92
N SER A 370 -21.68 -8.37 -8.74
CA SER A 370 -20.44 -7.67 -8.42
C SER A 370 -19.27 -8.64 -8.26
N ARG A 371 -18.19 -8.40 -9.00
CA ARG A 371 -16.89 -9.08 -8.90
C ARG A 371 -15.92 -8.13 -8.20
N VAL A 372 -15.60 -8.41 -6.95
CA VAL A 372 -14.85 -7.52 -6.07
C VAL A 372 -13.39 -7.95 -5.98
N LEU A 373 -12.48 -7.00 -6.18
CA LEU A 373 -11.05 -7.17 -5.98
C LEU A 373 -10.59 -6.40 -4.74
N LEU A 374 -9.91 -7.12 -3.83
CA LEU A 374 -9.29 -6.61 -2.62
C LEU A 374 -7.79 -6.89 -2.64
N ILE A 375 -7.01 -6.12 -1.87
CA ILE A 375 -5.59 -6.38 -1.65
C ILE A 375 -5.31 -6.49 -0.15
N SER A 376 -4.91 -7.67 0.32
CA SER A 376 -4.33 -7.87 1.64
C SER A 376 -2.86 -7.44 1.58
N THR A 377 -2.57 -6.20 1.92
CA THR A 377 -1.26 -5.57 1.73
C THR A 377 -0.19 -6.06 2.70
N GLU A 378 -0.59 -6.68 3.79
CA GLU A 378 0.31 -7.20 4.82
C GLU A 378 -0.30 -8.40 5.55
N GLY A 379 0.56 -9.26 6.09
CA GLY A 379 0.15 -10.28 7.04
C GLY A 379 0.14 -9.77 8.50
N ALA A 380 0.16 -10.66 9.47
CA ALA A 380 0.22 -10.31 10.90
C ALA A 380 1.59 -9.69 11.25
N THR A 381 1.76 -8.40 11.00
CA THR A 381 2.98 -7.64 11.32
C THR A 381 3.06 -7.29 12.81
N ASP A 382 1.93 -7.26 13.52
CA ASP A 382 1.81 -7.28 14.98
C ASP A 382 1.02 -8.55 15.37
N LYS A 383 1.76 -9.61 15.68
CA LYS A 383 1.17 -10.92 16.02
C LYS A 383 0.33 -10.88 17.28
N VAL A 384 0.71 -10.07 18.26
CA VAL A 384 -0.01 -9.94 19.53
C VAL A 384 -1.36 -9.31 19.30
N ASN A 385 -1.41 -8.21 18.55
CA ASN A 385 -2.65 -7.53 18.22
C ASN A 385 -3.54 -8.39 17.31
N TYR A 386 -2.95 -9.06 16.30
CA TYR A 386 -3.65 -9.99 15.43
C TYR A 386 -4.41 -11.08 16.23
N LEU A 387 -3.74 -11.72 17.19
CA LEU A 387 -4.37 -12.75 18.04
C LEU A 387 -5.44 -12.17 18.96
N LYS A 388 -5.28 -10.95 19.48
CA LYS A 388 -6.33 -10.26 20.25
C LYS A 388 -7.58 -10.04 19.41
N VAL A 389 -7.42 -9.61 18.15
CA VAL A 389 -8.54 -9.38 17.22
C VAL A 389 -9.29 -10.70 16.95
N LEU A 390 -8.57 -11.76 16.57
CA LEU A 390 -9.19 -13.05 16.25
C LEU A 390 -9.88 -13.68 17.47
N SER A 391 -9.31 -13.54 18.67
CA SER A 391 -9.91 -14.09 19.91
C SER A 391 -11.04 -13.24 20.50
N GLY A 392 -11.42 -12.13 19.86
CA GLY A 392 -12.46 -11.22 20.36
C GLY A 392 -12.03 -10.38 21.58
N LYS A 393 -10.76 -10.41 21.96
CA LYS A 393 -10.21 -9.65 23.10
C LYS A 393 -9.78 -8.24 22.74
N TRP A 394 -9.68 -7.93 21.45
CA TRP A 394 -9.40 -6.56 21.00
C TRP A 394 -10.61 -5.67 21.28
N LYS A 395 -10.34 -4.48 21.75
CA LYS A 395 -11.34 -3.41 21.94
C LYS A 395 -10.79 -2.14 21.32
N PRO A 396 -11.63 -1.32 20.66
CA PRO A 396 -11.22 -0.01 20.22
C PRO A 396 -10.73 0.81 21.42
N GLU A 397 -9.67 1.61 21.23
CA GLU A 397 -9.26 2.55 22.26
C GLU A 397 -10.40 3.54 22.50
N ASN A 398 -10.84 3.66 23.76
CA ASN A 398 -11.88 4.59 24.15
C ASN A 398 -11.48 6.01 23.72
N LYS A 399 -12.46 6.71 23.13
CA LYS A 399 -12.36 8.09 22.66
C LYS A 399 -12.01 9.04 23.81
#